data_7eeda6c7b5f273bc3d25da3164220760
#
_entry.id   7eeda6c7b5f273bc3d25da3164220760
#
_cell.length_a   1.000
_cell.length_b   1.000
_cell.length_c   1.000
_cell.angle_alpha   90.00
_cell.angle_beta   90.00
_cell.angle_gamma   90.00
#
_symmetry.space_group_name_H-M   'P 1'
#
loop_
_entity.id
_entity.type
_entity.pdbx_description
1 polymer ?
#
loop_
_entity_poly.entity_id
_entity_poly.type
_entity_poly.pdbx_seq_one_letter_code
_entity_poly.pdbx_strand_id
1 'polypeptide(L)'
;PLRRQRQMCIRDRFYASVRLDIRRTGTIKKGDNAIGNETKVKVVKNKVSPPFKTAEFDILFGEGISREGEILDMAVEAKLLEKSGAWYAYNGEKIGQGRDNAREFLKENPALAVEIENKVRESLGISLIPVAEGEAAAKPAKGKKADKAVADEDGVIG
;
A
#
# COMPACT_ATOMS: atom_id res chain seq x y z
N PRO A 1 -24.89 -2.81 -37.29
CA PRO A 1 -24.59 -2.13 -36.04
C PRO A 1 -23.15 -2.34 -35.58
N LEU A 2 -22.60 -3.58 -35.65
CA LEU A 2 -21.24 -3.93 -35.19
C LEU A 2 -20.11 -3.21 -35.94
N ARG A 3 -20.32 -2.87 -37.21
CA ARG A 3 -19.33 -2.17 -38.03
C ARG A 3 -19.18 -0.68 -37.60
N ARG A 4 -20.28 -0.06 -37.16
CA ARG A 4 -20.27 1.32 -36.65
C ARG A 4 -19.53 1.45 -35.32
N GLN A 5 -19.71 0.49 -34.42
CA GLN A 5 -19.00 0.45 -33.14
C GLN A 5 -17.48 0.26 -33.32
N ARG A 6 -17.04 -0.58 -34.27
CA ARG A 6 -15.61 -0.75 -34.58
C ARG A 6 -14.97 0.54 -35.12
N GLN A 7 -15.65 1.28 -35.97
CA GLN A 7 -15.15 2.54 -36.52
C GLN A 7 -15.07 3.62 -35.43
N MET A 8 -16.04 3.67 -34.52
CA MET A 8 -16.03 4.57 -33.38
C MET A 8 -14.82 4.31 -32.47
N CYS A 9 -14.56 3.05 -32.11
CA CYS A 9 -13.39 2.66 -31.31
C CYS A 9 -12.06 3.01 -31.99
N ILE A 10 -11.93 2.89 -33.31
CA ILE A 10 -10.70 3.24 -34.04
C ILE A 10 -10.48 4.75 -34.01
N ARG A 11 -11.53 5.55 -34.25
CA ARG A 11 -11.47 7.01 -34.20
C ARG A 11 -11.11 7.52 -32.81
N ASP A 12 -11.75 7.00 -31.77
CA ASP A 12 -11.49 7.36 -30.38
C ASP A 12 -10.04 7.05 -29.99
N ARG A 13 -9.50 5.90 -30.41
CA ARG A 13 -8.09 5.55 -30.23
C ARG A 13 -7.13 6.51 -30.90
N PHE A 14 -7.50 7.04 -32.06
CA PHE A 14 -6.68 7.99 -32.80
C PHE A 14 -6.65 9.37 -32.11
N TYR A 15 -7.81 9.87 -31.72
CA TYR A 15 -7.94 11.21 -31.09
C TYR A 15 -7.51 11.26 -29.63
N ALA A 16 -7.59 10.15 -28.89
CA ALA A 16 -7.17 10.11 -27.49
C ALA A 16 -5.72 10.59 -27.33
N SER A 17 -5.50 11.50 -26.39
CA SER A 17 -4.15 11.99 -26.05
C SER A 17 -3.36 10.97 -25.24
N VAL A 18 -4.02 10.24 -24.36
CA VAL A 18 -3.44 9.18 -23.55
C VAL A 18 -4.25 7.90 -23.73
N ARG A 19 -3.57 6.76 -23.80
CA ARG A 19 -4.17 5.43 -23.80
C ARG A 19 -3.44 4.54 -22.83
N LEU A 20 -4.18 3.97 -21.91
CA LEU A 20 -3.70 3.06 -20.89
C LEU A 20 -4.23 1.65 -21.16
N ASP A 21 -3.39 0.64 -20.97
CA ASP A 21 -3.78 -0.78 -20.93
C ASP A 21 -3.69 -1.22 -19.47
N ILE A 22 -4.84 -1.57 -18.90
CA ILE A 22 -4.97 -1.96 -17.49
C ILE A 22 -5.27 -3.45 -17.46
N ARG A 23 -4.47 -4.20 -16.69
CA ARG A 23 -4.62 -5.65 -16.52
C ARG A 23 -4.48 -6.05 -15.07
N ARG A 24 -5.33 -6.97 -14.64
CA ARG A 24 -5.15 -7.66 -13.37
C ARG A 24 -4.04 -8.70 -13.53
N THR A 25 -3.03 -8.68 -12.66
CA THR A 25 -1.92 -9.64 -12.62
C THR A 25 -2.12 -10.71 -11.58
N GLY A 26 -2.70 -10.36 -10.44
CA GLY A 26 -2.93 -11.27 -9.34
C GLY A 26 -4.18 -10.93 -8.53
N THR A 27 -4.44 -11.75 -7.53
CA THR A 27 -5.50 -11.51 -6.53
C THR A 27 -4.87 -11.54 -5.15
N ILE A 28 -5.09 -10.47 -4.39
CA ILE A 28 -4.62 -10.35 -3.01
C ILE A 28 -5.63 -11.06 -2.11
N LYS A 29 -5.15 -12.01 -1.31
CA LYS A 29 -5.97 -12.80 -0.39
C LYS A 29 -5.48 -12.61 1.05
N LYS A 30 -6.44 -12.51 1.98
CA LYS A 30 -6.20 -12.61 3.42
C LYS A 30 -6.87 -13.90 3.92
N GLY A 31 -6.07 -14.96 4.09
CA GLY A 31 -6.61 -16.32 4.24
C GLY A 31 -7.31 -16.79 2.97
N ASP A 32 -8.55 -17.25 3.06
CA ASP A 32 -9.36 -17.71 1.92
C ASP A 32 -10.13 -16.58 1.21
N ASN A 33 -10.20 -15.39 1.82
CA ASN A 33 -10.97 -14.28 1.26
C ASN A 33 -10.11 -13.42 0.33
N ALA A 34 -10.60 -13.16 -0.88
CA ALA A 34 -10.03 -12.19 -1.79
C ALA A 34 -10.36 -10.77 -1.30
N ILE A 35 -9.33 -9.99 -0.97
CA ILE A 35 -9.46 -8.62 -0.46
C ILE A 35 -9.10 -7.55 -1.50
N GLY A 36 -8.45 -7.94 -2.59
CA GLY A 36 -8.03 -7.00 -3.62
C GLY A 36 -7.45 -7.69 -4.85
N ASN A 37 -7.00 -6.87 -5.78
CA ASN A 37 -6.34 -7.31 -7.01
C ASN A 37 -5.02 -6.54 -7.19
N GLU A 38 -3.98 -7.26 -7.57
CA GLU A 38 -2.77 -6.67 -8.12
C GLU A 38 -3.06 -6.22 -9.54
N THR A 39 -2.72 -4.99 -9.86
CA THR A 39 -3.05 -4.38 -11.14
C THR A 39 -1.80 -3.78 -11.78
N LYS A 40 -1.65 -4.06 -13.08
CA LYS A 40 -0.60 -3.51 -13.92
C LYS A 40 -1.19 -2.57 -14.95
N VAL A 41 -0.69 -1.33 -15.00
CA VAL A 41 -1.08 -0.31 -15.98
C VAL A 41 0.10 0.01 -16.87
N LYS A 42 -0.10 -0.12 -18.17
CA LYS A 42 0.90 0.25 -19.19
C LYS A 42 0.41 1.45 -20.00
N VAL A 43 1.22 2.47 -20.10
CA VAL A 43 0.97 3.62 -20.99
C VAL A 43 1.28 3.21 -22.42
N VAL A 44 0.25 2.95 -23.22
CA VAL A 44 0.39 2.50 -24.62
C VAL A 44 0.59 3.66 -25.57
N LYS A 45 -0.06 4.80 -25.28
CA LYS A 45 0.03 6.02 -26.07
C LYS A 45 0.02 7.22 -25.14
N ASN A 46 0.92 8.16 -25.37
CA ASN A 46 0.92 9.44 -24.69
C ASN A 46 1.47 10.51 -25.65
N LYS A 47 0.71 11.60 -25.84
CA LYS A 47 1.10 12.74 -26.68
C LYS A 47 1.77 13.86 -25.90
N VAL A 48 1.68 13.82 -24.54
CA VAL A 48 2.11 14.89 -23.65
C VAL A 48 3.45 14.57 -22.99
N SER A 49 3.75 13.29 -22.80
CA SER A 49 4.96 12.79 -22.11
C SER A 49 5.44 11.48 -22.75
N PRO A 50 6.69 11.03 -22.52
CA PRO A 50 7.18 9.76 -23.04
C PRO A 50 6.24 8.59 -22.70
N PRO A 51 5.79 7.81 -23.71
CA PRO A 51 4.93 6.64 -23.51
C PRO A 51 5.72 5.43 -23.00
N PHE A 52 5.04 4.29 -22.87
CA PHE A 52 5.58 2.96 -22.52
C PHE A 52 6.03 2.76 -21.07
N LYS A 53 5.74 3.73 -20.19
CA LYS A 53 5.91 3.53 -18.75
C LYS A 53 4.88 2.51 -18.23
N THR A 54 5.29 1.75 -17.24
CA THR A 54 4.45 0.76 -16.57
C THR A 54 4.41 1.09 -15.09
N ALA A 55 3.23 0.99 -14.49
CA ALA A 55 3.02 1.07 -13.05
C ALA A 55 2.30 -0.19 -12.58
N GLU A 56 2.69 -0.72 -11.44
CA GLU A 56 2.06 -1.86 -10.80
C GLU A 56 1.61 -1.41 -9.41
N PHE A 57 0.37 -1.71 -9.04
CA PHE A 57 -0.19 -1.31 -7.75
C PHE A 57 -1.36 -2.19 -7.35
N ASP A 58 -1.66 -2.17 -6.05
CA ASP A 58 -2.74 -2.93 -5.45
C ASP A 58 -4.03 -2.12 -5.40
N ILE A 59 -5.13 -2.75 -5.82
CA ILE A 59 -6.48 -2.23 -5.63
C ILE A 59 -7.21 -3.08 -4.61
N LEU A 60 -7.56 -2.51 -3.49
CA LEU A 60 -8.34 -3.15 -2.43
C LEU A 60 -9.82 -2.91 -2.64
N PHE A 61 -10.63 -3.92 -2.36
CA PHE A 61 -12.08 -3.81 -2.47
C PHE A 61 -12.63 -2.87 -1.39
N GLY A 62 -13.38 -1.85 -1.81
CA GLY A 62 -13.96 -0.84 -0.91
C GLY A 62 -13.04 0.32 -0.52
N GLU A 63 -11.72 0.16 -0.60
CA GLU A 63 -10.74 1.21 -0.25
C GLU A 63 -10.14 1.88 -1.49
N GLY A 64 -9.96 1.13 -2.58
CA GLY A 64 -9.32 1.62 -3.80
C GLY A 64 -7.81 1.30 -3.85
N ILE A 65 -7.00 2.22 -4.39
CA ILE A 65 -5.55 2.04 -4.52
C ILE A 65 -4.90 2.09 -3.14
N SER A 66 -4.10 1.06 -2.82
CA SER A 66 -3.38 0.96 -1.55
C SER A 66 -2.10 1.80 -1.59
N ARG A 67 -2.20 3.08 -1.15
CA ARG A 67 -1.06 4.00 -1.08
C ARG A 67 0.04 3.48 -0.14
N GLU A 68 -0.36 2.98 1.03
CA GLU A 68 0.58 2.48 2.05
C GLU A 68 1.34 1.25 1.57
N GLY A 69 0.67 0.38 0.79
CA GLY A 69 1.32 -0.77 0.16
C GLY A 69 2.41 -0.37 -0.83
N GLU A 70 2.16 0.66 -1.63
CA GLU A 70 3.15 1.18 -2.58
C GLU A 70 4.32 1.87 -1.88
N ILE A 71 4.03 2.67 -0.84
CA ILE A 71 5.09 3.30 -0.03
C ILE A 71 6.04 2.24 0.54
N LEU A 72 5.49 1.12 1.05
CA LEU A 72 6.30 0.00 1.55
C LEU A 72 7.19 -0.61 0.47
N ASP A 73 6.62 -0.91 -0.70
CA ASP A 73 7.35 -1.55 -1.78
C ASP A 73 8.47 -0.64 -2.32
N MET A 74 8.15 0.63 -2.57
CA MET A 74 9.14 1.62 -3.03
C MET A 74 10.22 1.89 -1.96
N ALA A 75 9.86 1.92 -0.68
CA ALA A 75 10.82 2.14 0.40
C ALA A 75 11.77 0.95 0.58
N VAL A 76 11.31 -0.28 0.34
CA VAL A 76 12.17 -1.47 0.29
C VAL A 76 13.10 -1.41 -0.93
N GLU A 77 12.61 -1.01 -2.09
CA GLU A 77 13.42 -0.86 -3.30
C GLU A 77 14.49 0.23 -3.15
N ALA A 78 14.13 1.34 -2.51
CA ALA A 78 15.05 2.44 -2.17
C ALA A 78 15.98 2.10 -0.99
N LYS A 79 15.88 0.90 -0.39
CA LYS A 79 16.67 0.46 0.79
C LYS A 79 16.49 1.37 2.02
N LEU A 80 15.38 2.06 2.11
CA LEU A 80 14.99 2.86 3.27
C LEU A 80 14.32 2.00 4.34
N LEU A 81 13.66 0.92 3.91
CA LEU A 81 13.09 -0.11 4.77
C LEU A 81 13.91 -1.41 4.65
N GLU A 82 14.24 -1.99 5.78
CA GLU A 82 14.88 -3.29 5.85
C GLU A 82 13.81 -4.39 5.84
N LYS A 83 13.92 -5.31 4.87
CA LYS A 83 13.10 -6.51 4.80
C LYS A 83 13.91 -7.71 5.20
N SER A 84 13.67 -8.26 6.39
CA SER A 84 14.29 -9.49 6.87
C SER A 84 13.27 -10.62 6.90
N GLY A 85 13.28 -11.47 5.86
CA GLY A 85 12.27 -12.51 5.67
C GLY A 85 10.87 -11.91 5.55
N ALA A 86 9.99 -12.21 6.51
CA ALA A 86 8.64 -11.65 6.57
C ALA A 86 8.53 -10.33 7.34
N TRP A 87 9.60 -9.86 7.98
CA TRP A 87 9.59 -8.66 8.81
C TRP A 87 10.02 -7.42 8.05
N TYR A 88 9.30 -6.33 8.28
CA TYR A 88 9.65 -5.00 7.83
C TYR A 88 10.15 -4.18 9.03
N ALA A 89 11.30 -3.52 8.86
CA ALA A 89 11.89 -2.67 9.89
C ALA A 89 12.27 -1.30 9.29
N TYR A 90 12.09 -0.24 10.07
CA TYR A 90 12.47 1.11 9.74
C TYR A 90 13.29 1.70 10.88
N ASN A 91 14.50 2.19 10.61
CA ASN A 91 15.44 2.70 11.61
C ASN A 91 15.70 1.73 12.79
N GLY A 92 15.66 0.42 12.54
CA GLY A 92 15.81 -0.63 13.57
C GLY A 92 14.54 -0.97 14.34
N GLU A 93 13.44 -0.26 14.14
CA GLU A 93 12.14 -0.57 14.72
C GLU A 93 11.32 -1.47 13.78
N LYS A 94 10.74 -2.53 14.34
CA LYS A 94 9.88 -3.45 13.58
C LYS A 94 8.53 -2.83 13.34
N ILE A 95 8.16 -2.65 12.08
CA ILE A 95 6.87 -2.11 11.65
C ILE A 95 5.80 -3.19 11.66
N GLY A 96 6.12 -4.39 11.15
CA GLY A 96 5.16 -5.48 11.09
C GLY A 96 5.70 -6.74 10.46
N GLN A 97 5.02 -7.85 10.74
CA GLN A 97 5.28 -9.13 10.10
C GLN A 97 4.31 -9.32 8.94
N GLY A 98 4.83 -9.36 7.72
CA GLY A 98 4.06 -9.43 6.49
C GLY A 98 3.64 -8.06 5.98
N ARG A 99 3.33 -8.02 4.67
CA ARG A 99 2.96 -6.80 3.96
C ARG A 99 1.66 -6.18 4.48
N ASP A 100 0.68 -7.01 4.84
CA ASP A 100 -0.61 -6.55 5.34
C ASP A 100 -0.50 -5.86 6.69
N ASN A 101 0.23 -6.45 7.64
CA ASN A 101 0.42 -5.86 8.97
C ASN A 101 1.25 -4.57 8.90
N ALA A 102 2.26 -4.53 8.06
CA ALA A 102 3.06 -3.32 7.84
C ALA A 102 2.22 -2.20 7.20
N ARG A 103 1.30 -2.54 6.28
CA ARG A 103 0.35 -1.60 5.70
C ARG A 103 -0.63 -1.06 6.73
N GLU A 104 -1.22 -1.93 7.56
CA GLU A 104 -2.12 -1.53 8.64
C GLU A 104 -1.40 -0.61 9.64
N PHE A 105 -0.16 -0.92 10.01
CA PHE A 105 0.66 -0.07 10.87
C PHE A 105 0.89 1.33 10.28
N LEU A 106 1.18 1.44 8.96
CA LEU A 106 1.34 2.74 8.31
C LEU A 106 0.03 3.52 8.23
N LYS A 107 -1.13 2.85 8.11
CA LYS A 107 -2.44 3.48 8.20
C LYS A 107 -2.71 4.08 9.58
N GLU A 108 -2.29 3.39 10.64
CA GLU A 108 -2.43 3.86 12.02
C GLU A 108 -1.44 4.99 12.35
N ASN A 109 -0.32 5.06 11.62
CA ASN A 109 0.74 6.05 11.81
C ASN A 109 0.97 6.90 10.56
N PRO A 110 0.06 7.82 10.21
CA PRO A 110 0.14 8.59 8.98
C PRO A 110 1.35 9.53 8.93
N ALA A 111 1.82 10.02 10.07
CA ALA A 111 3.02 10.86 10.17
C ALA A 111 4.28 10.09 9.71
N LEU A 112 4.42 8.83 10.13
CA LEU A 112 5.52 7.97 9.72
C LEU A 112 5.42 7.61 8.23
N ALA A 113 4.19 7.37 7.74
CA ALA A 113 3.95 7.09 6.32
C ALA A 113 4.40 8.26 5.44
N VAL A 114 4.06 9.50 5.82
CA VAL A 114 4.48 10.71 5.10
C VAL A 114 6.00 10.92 5.18
N GLU A 115 6.64 10.63 6.32
CA GLU A 115 8.10 10.70 6.46
C GLU A 115 8.80 9.74 5.51
N ILE A 116 8.37 8.47 5.48
CA ILE A 116 8.92 7.45 4.59
C ILE A 116 8.66 7.83 3.11
N GLU A 117 7.46 8.29 2.78
CA GLU A 117 7.10 8.73 1.44
C GLU A 117 7.98 9.90 0.99
N ASN A 118 8.24 10.89 1.85
CA ASN A 118 9.11 12.00 1.51
C ASN A 118 10.56 11.56 1.26
N LYS A 119 11.09 10.63 2.04
CA LYS A 119 12.41 10.04 1.78
C LYS A 119 12.47 9.27 0.46
N VAL A 120 11.41 8.53 0.12
CA VAL A 120 11.30 7.86 -1.18
C VAL A 120 11.24 8.89 -2.31
N ARG A 121 10.46 9.98 -2.16
CA ARG A 121 10.37 11.06 -3.15
C ARG A 121 11.70 11.78 -3.34
N GLU A 122 12.44 12.00 -2.27
CA GLU A 122 13.78 12.58 -2.31
C GLU A 122 14.76 11.69 -3.09
N SER A 123 14.73 10.38 -2.84
CA SER A 123 15.55 9.41 -3.58
C SER A 123 15.22 9.37 -5.08
N LEU A 124 13.98 9.65 -5.46
CA LEU A 124 13.50 9.69 -6.85
C LEU A 124 13.61 11.09 -7.48
N GLY A 125 14.04 12.11 -6.73
CA GLY A 125 14.13 13.50 -7.22
C GLY A 125 12.76 14.14 -7.48
N ILE A 126 11.72 13.74 -6.75
CA ILE A 126 10.35 14.25 -6.88
C ILE A 126 10.09 15.26 -5.76
N SER A 127 9.21 16.25 -6.02
CA SER A 127 8.81 17.25 -5.02
C SER A 127 8.21 16.60 -3.77
N LEU A 128 8.63 17.09 -2.59
CA LEU A 128 8.18 16.60 -1.31
C LEU A 128 6.72 17.00 -1.04
N ILE A 129 6.03 16.18 -0.28
CA ILE A 129 4.69 16.54 0.24
C ILE A 129 4.91 17.45 1.46
N PRO A 130 4.21 18.61 1.54
CA PRO A 130 4.26 19.42 2.74
C PRO A 130 3.71 18.60 3.92
N VAL A 131 4.55 18.37 4.92
CA VAL A 131 4.11 17.78 6.18
C VAL A 131 3.27 18.84 6.86
N ALA A 132 1.97 18.60 7.05
CA ALA A 132 1.14 19.45 7.88
C ALA A 132 1.72 19.37 9.31
N GLU A 133 2.33 20.46 9.77
CA GLU A 133 2.76 20.61 11.18
C GLU A 133 1.50 20.68 12.03
N GLY A 134 1.12 19.56 12.62
CA GLY A 134 -0.03 19.50 13.49
C GLY A 134 -0.57 18.10 13.71
N GLU A 135 0.27 17.24 14.32
CA GLU A 135 -0.16 16.24 15.29
C GLU A 135 1.09 15.51 15.78
N ALA A 136 1.65 16.08 16.86
CA ALA A 136 2.77 15.49 17.55
C ALA A 136 2.38 14.15 18.16
N ALA A 137 3.14 13.11 17.75
CA ALA A 137 3.50 11.94 18.55
C ALA A 137 2.56 11.56 19.71
N ALA A 138 1.58 10.74 19.45
CA ALA A 138 1.08 9.83 20.45
C ALA A 138 2.04 8.62 20.53
N LYS A 139 2.89 8.60 21.56
CA LYS A 139 3.73 7.44 21.88
C LYS A 139 2.84 6.22 22.10
N PRO A 140 3.14 5.04 21.52
CA PRO A 140 2.36 3.84 21.79
C PRO A 140 2.50 3.48 23.27
N ALA A 141 1.38 3.45 23.98
CA ALA A 141 1.27 2.97 25.34
C ALA A 141 1.65 1.48 25.36
N LYS A 142 2.73 1.14 26.10
CA LYS A 142 3.10 -0.23 26.41
C LYS A 142 1.91 -0.94 27.05
N GLY A 143 1.32 -1.90 26.35
CA GLY A 143 0.32 -2.81 26.89
C GLY A 143 0.91 -3.63 28.03
N LYS A 144 0.45 -3.34 29.25
CA LYS A 144 0.69 -4.19 30.41
C LYS A 144 0.01 -5.55 30.17
N LYS A 145 0.81 -6.61 30.13
CA LYS A 145 0.31 -7.98 30.32
C LYS A 145 -0.37 -8.03 31.69
N ALA A 146 -1.62 -8.33 31.70
CA ALA A 146 -2.33 -8.72 32.90
C ALA A 146 -2.09 -10.22 33.12
N ASP A 147 -1.27 -10.54 34.08
CA ASP A 147 -1.18 -11.89 34.64
C ASP A 147 -2.53 -12.24 35.28
N LYS A 148 -3.16 -13.28 34.76
CA LYS A 148 -4.35 -13.85 35.36
C LYS A 148 -3.88 -14.94 36.32
N ALA A 149 -3.78 -14.58 37.59
CA ALA A 149 -3.61 -15.52 38.67
C ALA A 149 -4.84 -16.42 38.77
N VAL A 150 -4.56 -17.70 38.74
CA VAL A 150 -5.49 -18.79 39.12
C VAL A 150 -5.55 -18.79 40.62
N ALA A 151 -6.69 -18.61 41.20
CA ALA A 151 -6.95 -18.94 42.60
C ALA A 151 -7.93 -20.10 42.59
N ASP A 152 -7.42 -21.26 43.01
CA ASP A 152 -8.20 -22.39 43.49
C ASP A 152 -8.79 -22.00 44.84
N GLU A 153 -10.07 -22.21 45.02
CA GLU A 153 -10.67 -22.38 46.37
C GLU A 153 -11.62 -23.54 46.34
N ASP A 154 -11.14 -24.60 46.95
CA ASP A 154 -11.94 -25.70 47.49
C ASP A 154 -12.87 -25.17 48.57
N GLY A 155 -14.11 -25.63 48.57
CA GLY A 155 -15.10 -25.35 49.60
C GLY A 155 -16.21 -26.37 49.62
N VAL A 156 -15.91 -27.38 50.33
CA VAL A 156 -16.70 -28.49 50.91
C VAL A 156 -17.93 -27.96 51.70
N ILE A 157 -18.95 -28.85 51.80
CA ILE A 157 -20.01 -29.04 52.82
C ILE A 157 -21.43 -28.50 52.46
N GLY A 158 -22.32 -29.50 52.52
CA GLY A 158 -23.73 -29.37 52.80
C GLY A 158 -24.60 -30.43 52.14
#